data_0f298415fd530970ff7dd18376957574
#
_entry.id   0f298415fd530970ff7dd18376957574
#
_cell.length_a   1.000
_cell.length_b   1.000
_cell.length_c   1.000
_cell.angle_alpha   90.00
_cell.angle_beta   90.00
_cell.angle_gamma   90.00
#
_symmetry.space_group_name_H-M   'P 1'
#
loop_
_entity.id
_entity.type
_entity.pdbx_description
1 polymer ?
#
loop_
_entity_poly.entity_id
_entity_poly.type
_entity_poly.pdbx_seq_one_letter_code
_entity_poly.pdbx_strand_id
1 'polypeptide(L)'
;NLYYQEDQIDQAIEAINKGLKVGDLKNPGFAQLTLGQALFELQRFNEARNVFTEATKSKKDSVKKSARAWLKYTDNEQERVKNLNLRKESIS
;
A
#
# COMPACT_ATOMS: atom_id res chain seq x y z
N ASN A 1 -13.04 14.31 -8.84
CA ASN A 1 -13.19 14.62 -7.43
C ASN A 1 -12.46 13.68 -6.54
N LEU A 2 -11.72 14.24 -5.59
CA LEU A 2 -10.89 13.47 -4.66
C LEU A 2 -11.70 12.45 -3.85
N TYR A 3 -12.88 12.86 -3.38
CA TYR A 3 -13.75 11.99 -2.59
C TYR A 3 -14.22 10.78 -3.38
N TYR A 4 -14.56 11.00 -4.63
CA TYR A 4 -15.04 9.93 -5.49
C TYR A 4 -13.94 8.89 -5.73
N GLN A 5 -12.72 9.36 -5.94
CA GLN A 5 -11.56 8.47 -6.14
C GLN A 5 -11.25 7.66 -4.87
N GLU A 6 -11.34 8.28 -3.70
CA GLU A 6 -11.09 7.59 -2.44
C GLU A 6 -12.11 6.48 -2.20
N ASP A 7 -13.40 6.74 -2.46
CA ASP A 7 -14.44 5.74 -2.33
C ASP A 7 -14.19 4.56 -3.26
N GLN A 8 -13.78 4.81 -4.49
CA GLN A 8 -13.47 3.74 -5.44
C GLN A 8 -12.28 2.92 -4.99
N ILE A 9 -11.26 3.57 -4.43
CA ILE A 9 -10.07 2.88 -3.92
C ILE A 9 -10.44 2.03 -2.70
N ASP A 10 -11.25 2.55 -1.78
CA ASP A 10 -11.72 1.79 -0.61
C ASP A 10 -12.50 0.55 -1.04
N GLN A 11 -13.36 0.68 -2.04
CA GLN A 11 -14.10 -0.47 -2.57
C GLN A 11 -13.17 -1.50 -3.19
N ALA A 12 -12.15 -1.03 -3.91
CA ALA A 12 -11.15 -1.93 -4.50
C ALA A 12 -10.36 -2.66 -3.41
N ILE A 13 -9.99 -1.96 -2.35
CA ILE A 13 -9.28 -2.55 -1.21
C ILE A 13 -10.12 -3.64 -0.58
N GLU A 14 -11.41 -3.39 -0.34
CA GLU A 14 -12.32 -4.39 0.23
C GLU A 14 -12.42 -5.61 -0.66
N ALA A 15 -12.58 -5.42 -1.97
CA ALA A 15 -12.71 -6.51 -2.91
C ALA A 15 -11.45 -7.38 -2.94
N ILE A 16 -10.27 -6.74 -2.94
CA ILE A 16 -8.99 -7.45 -2.94
C ILE A 16 -8.81 -8.22 -1.64
N ASN A 17 -9.14 -7.60 -0.50
CA ASN A 17 -9.04 -8.26 0.81
C ASN A 17 -9.95 -9.49 0.88
N LYS A 18 -11.16 -9.39 0.36
CA LYS A 18 -12.07 -10.52 0.30
C LYS A 18 -11.49 -11.65 -0.55
N GLY A 19 -10.95 -11.30 -1.71
CA GLY A 19 -10.33 -12.28 -2.60
C GLY A 19 -9.17 -13.00 -1.96
N LEU A 20 -8.31 -12.25 -1.26
CA LEU A 20 -7.16 -12.81 -0.54
C LEU A 20 -7.61 -13.76 0.58
N LYS A 21 -8.66 -13.37 1.29
CA LYS A 21 -9.16 -14.12 2.44
C LYS A 21 -9.76 -15.46 2.02
N VAL A 22 -10.47 -15.50 0.89
CA VAL A 22 -11.08 -16.74 0.37
C VAL A 22 -10.12 -17.56 -0.47
N GLY A 23 -8.96 -17.01 -0.81
CA GLY A 23 -7.99 -17.71 -1.65
C GLY A 23 -8.42 -17.86 -3.09
N ASP A 24 -9.31 -16.98 -3.55
CA ASP A 24 -9.95 -17.06 -4.87
C ASP A 24 -9.15 -16.35 -5.97
N LEU A 25 -8.04 -15.70 -5.61
CA LEU A 25 -7.26 -14.94 -6.56
C LEU A 25 -6.18 -15.81 -7.20
N LYS A 26 -6.06 -15.71 -8.53
CA LYS A 26 -5.07 -16.48 -9.29
C LYS A 26 -3.64 -16.03 -8.99
N ASN A 27 -3.46 -14.73 -8.73
CA ASN A 27 -2.16 -14.16 -8.42
C ASN A 27 -2.23 -13.32 -7.15
N PRO A 28 -2.23 -13.98 -5.97
CA PRO A 28 -2.38 -13.26 -4.70
C PRO A 28 -1.26 -12.25 -4.45
N GLY A 29 -0.04 -12.55 -4.89
CA GLY A 29 1.07 -11.61 -4.75
C GLY A 29 0.85 -10.32 -5.52
N PHE A 30 0.37 -10.42 -6.76
CA PHE A 30 0.04 -9.25 -7.56
C PHE A 30 -1.08 -8.43 -6.93
N ALA A 31 -2.11 -9.12 -6.43
CA ALA A 31 -3.22 -8.46 -5.75
C ALA A 31 -2.73 -7.71 -4.50
N GLN A 32 -1.81 -8.30 -3.74
CA GLN A 32 -1.21 -7.65 -2.59
C GLN A 32 -0.43 -6.40 -2.98
N LEU A 33 0.32 -6.46 -4.08
CA LEU A 33 1.05 -5.28 -4.57
C LEU A 33 0.08 -4.16 -4.95
N THR A 34 -1.01 -4.51 -5.63
CA THR A 34 -2.03 -3.53 -6.03
C THR A 34 -2.68 -2.91 -4.82
N LEU A 35 -3.03 -3.72 -3.82
CA LEU A 35 -3.62 -3.25 -2.57
C LEU A 35 -2.65 -2.30 -1.85
N GLY A 36 -1.38 -2.69 -1.76
CA GLY A 36 -0.37 -1.84 -1.13
C GLY A 36 -0.21 -0.50 -1.83
N GLN A 37 -0.23 -0.50 -3.16
CA GLN A 37 -0.14 0.74 -3.93
C GLN A 37 -1.34 1.64 -3.67
N ALA A 38 -2.54 1.07 -3.61
CA ALA A 38 -3.75 1.84 -3.31
C ALA A 38 -3.68 2.47 -1.92
N LEU A 39 -3.23 1.70 -0.94
CA LEU A 39 -3.04 2.20 0.42
C LEU A 39 -1.98 3.31 0.47
N PHE A 40 -0.90 3.15 -0.31
CA PHE A 40 0.13 4.16 -0.42
C PHE A 40 -0.44 5.47 -0.96
N GLU A 41 -1.26 5.41 -2.00
CA GLU A 41 -1.88 6.60 -2.59
C GLU A 41 -2.79 7.32 -1.60
N LEU A 42 -3.44 6.59 -0.72
CA LEU A 42 -4.27 7.16 0.34
C LEU A 42 -3.46 7.63 1.54
N GLN A 43 -2.15 7.54 1.48
CA GLN A 43 -1.23 7.86 2.58
C GLN A 43 -1.46 6.99 3.82
N ARG A 44 -2.02 5.81 3.64
CA ARG A 44 -2.16 4.79 4.68
C ARG A 44 -0.87 3.96 4.72
N PHE A 45 0.21 4.60 5.13
CA PHE A 45 1.55 4.02 5.00
C PHE A 45 1.76 2.79 5.87
N ASN A 46 1.22 2.78 7.08
CA ASN A 46 1.36 1.61 7.96
C ASN A 46 0.67 0.39 7.38
N GLU A 47 -0.53 0.57 6.84
CA GLU A 47 -1.27 -0.52 6.22
C GLU A 47 -0.59 -0.98 4.93
N ALA A 48 -0.11 -0.02 4.12
CA ALA A 48 0.63 -0.34 2.89
C ALA A 48 1.88 -1.16 3.22
N ARG A 49 2.62 -0.77 4.26
CA ARG A 49 3.81 -1.49 4.68
C ARG A 49 3.48 -2.93 5.08
N ASN A 50 2.40 -3.13 5.82
CA ASN A 50 1.98 -4.47 6.22
C ASN A 50 1.68 -5.34 4.99
N VAL A 51 0.97 -4.79 4.01
CA VAL A 51 0.61 -5.52 2.80
C VAL A 51 1.86 -5.84 1.97
N PHE A 52 2.76 -4.88 1.81
CA PHE A 52 4.00 -5.11 1.07
C PHE A 52 4.90 -6.13 1.78
N THR A 53 4.92 -6.11 3.11
CA THR A 53 5.68 -7.10 3.88
C THR A 53 5.14 -8.51 3.60
N GLU A 54 3.83 -8.67 3.56
CA GLU A 54 3.24 -9.97 3.21
C GLU A 54 3.60 -10.36 1.78
N ALA A 55 3.63 -9.41 0.86
CA ALA A 55 3.99 -9.67 -0.53
C ALA A 55 5.44 -10.14 -0.68
N THR A 56 6.35 -9.75 0.22
CA THR A 56 7.73 -10.23 0.18
C THR A 56 7.85 -11.71 0.46
N LYS A 57 6.81 -12.32 1.01
CA LYS A 57 6.76 -13.77 1.28
C LYS A 57 6.32 -14.58 0.08
N SER A 58 6.01 -13.92 -1.04
CA SER A 58 5.59 -14.60 -2.27
C SER A 58 6.69 -15.51 -2.79
N LYS A 59 6.26 -16.59 -3.46
CA LYS A 59 7.18 -17.51 -4.12
C LYS A 59 7.74 -16.95 -5.43
N LYS A 60 7.08 -15.94 -6.00
CA LYS A 60 7.52 -15.32 -7.25
C LYS A 60 8.55 -14.23 -6.96
N ASP A 61 9.72 -14.35 -7.58
CA ASP A 61 10.81 -13.40 -7.39
C ASP A 61 10.44 -11.98 -7.82
N SER A 62 9.67 -11.85 -8.91
CA SER A 62 9.24 -10.55 -9.38
C SER A 62 8.38 -9.83 -8.33
N VAL A 63 7.48 -10.56 -7.67
CA VAL A 63 6.63 -10.01 -6.60
C VAL A 63 7.49 -9.61 -5.41
N LYS A 64 8.43 -10.46 -5.00
CA LYS A 64 9.33 -10.17 -3.89
C LYS A 64 10.12 -8.88 -4.13
N LYS A 65 10.71 -8.75 -5.30
CA LYS A 65 11.51 -7.58 -5.68
C LYS A 65 10.67 -6.31 -5.67
N SER A 66 9.49 -6.38 -6.27
CA SER A 66 8.57 -5.24 -6.31
C SER A 66 8.13 -4.84 -4.90
N ALA A 67 7.80 -5.83 -4.06
CA ALA A 67 7.37 -5.57 -2.69
C ALA A 67 8.48 -4.90 -1.87
N ARG A 68 9.72 -5.36 -2.01
CA ARG A 68 10.86 -4.76 -1.32
C ARG A 68 11.08 -3.31 -1.77
N ALA A 69 10.98 -3.06 -3.07
CA ALA A 69 11.12 -1.71 -3.60
C ALA A 69 10.02 -0.80 -3.08
N TRP A 70 8.80 -1.28 -3.04
CA TRP A 70 7.66 -0.52 -2.53
C TRP A 70 7.77 -0.26 -1.03
N LEU A 71 8.29 -1.23 -0.26
CA LEU A 71 8.53 -1.03 1.17
C LEU A 71 9.49 0.13 1.41
N LYS A 72 10.60 0.13 0.67
CA LYS A 72 11.59 1.19 0.78
C LYS A 72 10.99 2.55 0.40
N TYR A 73 10.24 2.57 -0.68
CA TYR A 73 9.57 3.77 -1.16
C TYR A 73 8.55 4.28 -0.14
N THR A 74 7.77 3.36 0.43
CA THR A 74 6.76 3.71 1.45
C THR A 74 7.42 4.32 2.68
N ASP A 75 8.51 3.73 3.17
CA ASP A 75 9.24 4.25 4.32
C ASP A 75 9.77 5.66 4.05
N ASN A 76 10.35 5.88 2.86
CA ASN A 76 10.88 7.19 2.48
C ASN A 76 9.77 8.24 2.41
N GLU A 77 8.64 7.88 1.84
CA GLU A 77 7.53 8.80 1.68
C GLU A 77 6.86 9.12 3.02
N GLN A 78 6.74 8.14 3.89
CA GLN A 78 6.21 8.34 5.24
C GLN A 78 7.10 9.32 6.01
N GLU A 79 8.40 9.17 5.91
CA GLU A 79 9.37 10.05 6.54
C GLU A 79 9.25 11.47 5.99
N ARG A 80 9.14 11.61 4.67
CA ARG A 80 9.00 12.90 4.01
C ARG A 80 7.75 13.64 4.46
N VAL A 81 6.61 12.94 4.50
CA VAL A 81 5.34 13.54 4.93
C VAL A 81 5.40 13.95 6.39
N LYS A 82 6.00 13.12 7.23
CA LYS A 82 6.19 13.42 8.65
C LYS A 82 7.01 14.69 8.84
N ASN A 83 8.11 14.83 8.09
CA ASN A 83 8.98 16.00 8.17
C ASN A 83 8.27 17.26 7.71
N LEU A 84 7.47 17.16 6.66
CA LEU A 84 6.67 18.30 6.17
C LEU A 84 5.67 18.76 7.22
N ASN A 85 5.01 17.84 7.90
CA ASN A 85 4.05 18.18 8.94
C ASN A 85 4.73 18.84 10.14
N LEU A 86 5.91 18.36 10.52
CA LEU A 86 6.68 18.96 11.60
C LEU A 86 7.12 20.39 11.25
N ARG A 87 7.49 20.63 9.99
CA ARG A 87 7.85 21.99 9.54
C ARG A 87 6.66 22.93 9.62
N LYS A 88 5.48 22.45 9.24
CA LYS A 88 4.25 23.27 9.33
C LYS A 88 3.94 23.63 10.77
N GLU A 89 4.09 22.70 11.69
CA GLU A 89 3.88 22.96 13.11
C GLU A 89 4.89 23.96 13.66
N SER A 90 6.15 23.88 13.20
CA SER A 90 7.21 24.79 13.64
C SER A 90 6.97 26.23 13.16
N ILE A 91 6.36 26.40 12.00
CA ILE A 91 6.12 27.71 11.39
C ILE A 91 4.89 28.39 12.00
N SER A 92 3.93 27.60 12.43
CA SER A 92 2.69 28.13 13.01
C SER A 92 2.87 28.41 14.49
#